data_5f22453f9b888cc07399f31b151cb5bb
#
_entry.id   5f22453f9b888cc07399f31b151cb5bb
#
_cell.length_a   1.000
_cell.length_b   1.000
_cell.length_c   1.000
_cell.angle_alpha   90.00
_cell.angle_beta   90.00
_cell.angle_gamma   90.00
#
_symmetry.space_group_name_H-M   'P 1'
#
loop_
_entity.id
_entity.type
_entity.pdbx_description
1 polymer ?
#
loop_
_entity_poly.entity_id
_entity_poly.type
_entity_poly.pdbx_seq_one_letter_code
_entity_poly.pdbx_strand_id
1 'polypeptide(L)'
;MTTLLAIGDMHLGRLPANLPEDLRSQQKALGPDTAWMRCVNEAINHRVDAVVLAGDLVEQARDFFVAYGQLKGGLEKLATAGIETYAVAGNHDVHVLPRLAAELEHLTLLGAGGRWETARIKDIELIGWSFPQAEVRHNPLADFPNHRLERVRIGLLHCDRDQSGSRHAPVSSTDLAAAQVSAWLLGHIHQPDDLGGERPIGYLGSVSALRASETGHRGPWLIRTEQGRVQAEQLLLAPLRFEAHTLDLTGLKRADGLGARILECARKSLLRLSRGGQLPDALGLRLTLSGRSRIASDLRLAAEELIVDGRPWTEQGVHCFIDKIELALEPEIELERLAEQNDPCGLLAQRILALRNGQGDEHERLLSQARERLDSVIEAREFKGLERSLSDADLARYLERAALISLAALIEQRSRSRQ
;
A
#
# COMPACT_ATOMS: atom_id res chain seq x y z
N MET A 1 2.05 -20.41 -27.26
CA MET A 1 2.31 -19.26 -26.37
C MET A 1 1.02 -18.46 -26.27
N THR A 2 0.52 -18.26 -25.06
CA THR A 2 -0.65 -17.40 -24.77
C THR A 2 -0.24 -16.27 -23.85
N THR A 3 -0.75 -15.07 -24.12
CA THR A 3 -0.49 -13.87 -23.32
C THR A 3 -1.80 -13.30 -22.81
N LEU A 4 -1.90 -13.05 -21.49
CA LEU A 4 -3.06 -12.43 -20.86
C LEU A 4 -2.66 -11.12 -20.20
N LEU A 5 -3.59 -10.16 -20.11
CA LEU A 5 -3.49 -9.04 -19.18
C LEU A 5 -4.44 -9.29 -18.01
N ALA A 6 -3.88 -9.45 -16.81
CA ALA A 6 -4.63 -9.71 -15.59
C ALA A 6 -4.79 -8.43 -14.77
N ILE A 7 -6.01 -8.14 -14.33
CA ILE A 7 -6.39 -6.92 -13.63
C ILE A 7 -7.12 -7.32 -12.33
N GLY A 8 -6.67 -6.81 -11.19
CA GLY A 8 -7.36 -6.93 -9.90
C GLY A 8 -8.04 -5.63 -9.49
N ASP A 9 -8.98 -5.72 -8.61
CA ASP A 9 -9.58 -4.68 -7.75
C ASP A 9 -9.63 -3.27 -8.38
N MET A 10 -10.45 -3.13 -9.43
CA MET A 10 -10.51 -1.90 -10.22
C MET A 10 -11.39 -0.83 -9.55
N HIS A 11 -12.51 -1.22 -8.92
CA HIS A 11 -13.44 -0.34 -8.20
C HIS A 11 -13.93 0.87 -9.01
N LEU A 12 -14.42 0.63 -10.22
CA LEU A 12 -15.06 1.68 -11.02
C LEU A 12 -16.21 2.34 -10.24
N GLY A 13 -16.31 3.65 -10.35
CA GLY A 13 -17.24 4.48 -9.56
C GLY A 13 -16.60 5.09 -8.31
N ARG A 14 -15.46 4.57 -7.84
CA ARG A 14 -14.72 5.13 -6.73
C ARG A 14 -13.79 6.25 -7.18
N LEU A 15 -13.68 7.28 -6.36
CA LEU A 15 -12.75 8.38 -6.57
C LEU A 15 -11.57 8.27 -5.60
N PRO A 16 -10.35 8.60 -6.03
CA PRO A 16 -9.19 8.65 -5.14
C PRO A 16 -9.42 9.60 -3.97
N ALA A 17 -9.01 9.19 -2.77
CA ALA A 17 -9.07 10.02 -1.58
C ALA A 17 -7.76 10.83 -1.39
N ASN A 18 -7.80 11.83 -0.50
CA ASN A 18 -6.63 12.59 -0.02
C ASN A 18 -5.86 13.36 -1.11
N LEU A 19 -6.55 13.85 -2.13
CA LEU A 19 -5.91 14.76 -3.09
C LEU A 19 -5.87 16.19 -2.55
N PRO A 20 -4.78 16.95 -2.81
CA PRO A 20 -4.74 18.39 -2.60
C PRO A 20 -5.89 19.10 -3.30
N GLU A 21 -6.31 20.26 -2.79
CA GLU A 21 -7.44 21.01 -3.33
C GLU A 21 -7.27 21.32 -4.82
N ASP A 22 -6.07 21.74 -5.21
CA ASP A 22 -5.71 22.05 -6.60
C ASP A 22 -5.86 20.86 -7.57
N LEU A 23 -5.79 19.62 -7.07
CA LEU A 23 -5.95 18.40 -7.87
C LEU A 23 -7.35 17.79 -7.79
N ARG A 24 -8.27 18.31 -6.97
CA ARG A 24 -9.63 17.77 -6.84
C ARG A 24 -10.43 17.83 -8.13
N SER A 25 -10.23 18.86 -8.94
CA SER A 25 -10.86 18.96 -10.27
C SER A 25 -10.45 17.84 -11.22
N GLN A 26 -9.27 17.27 -11.02
CA GLN A 26 -8.71 16.18 -11.82
C GLN A 26 -8.97 14.78 -11.20
N GLN A 27 -9.71 14.68 -10.10
CA GLN A 27 -9.91 13.44 -9.35
C GLN A 27 -10.38 12.26 -10.20
N LYS A 28 -11.27 12.51 -11.18
CA LYS A 28 -11.70 11.48 -12.13
C LYS A 28 -10.58 11.00 -13.05
N ALA A 29 -9.77 11.93 -13.57
CA ALA A 29 -8.64 11.60 -14.42
C ALA A 29 -7.54 10.83 -13.69
N LEU A 30 -7.45 10.97 -12.37
CA LEU A 30 -6.50 10.26 -11.51
C LEU A 30 -7.06 8.93 -10.96
N GLY A 31 -8.26 8.55 -11.33
CA GLY A 31 -9.00 7.42 -10.78
C GLY A 31 -8.98 6.14 -11.62
N PRO A 32 -9.80 5.16 -11.21
CA PRO A 32 -9.91 3.84 -11.83
C PRO A 32 -10.29 3.87 -13.31
N ASP A 33 -11.09 4.84 -13.76
CA ASP A 33 -11.50 4.98 -15.16
C ASP A 33 -10.29 5.16 -16.09
N THR A 34 -9.39 6.07 -15.75
CA THR A 34 -8.14 6.28 -16.49
C THR A 34 -7.23 5.07 -16.41
N ALA A 35 -7.14 4.42 -15.23
CA ALA A 35 -6.38 3.18 -15.08
C ALA A 35 -6.91 2.07 -15.98
N TRP A 36 -8.25 1.89 -16.06
CA TRP A 36 -8.88 0.94 -16.96
C TRP A 36 -8.52 1.19 -18.43
N MET A 37 -8.64 2.44 -18.88
CA MET A 37 -8.31 2.79 -20.27
C MET A 37 -6.83 2.61 -20.59
N ARG A 38 -5.93 2.83 -19.63
CA ARG A 38 -4.51 2.51 -19.78
C ARG A 38 -4.31 0.99 -19.92
N CYS A 39 -4.98 0.18 -19.09
CA CYS A 39 -4.94 -1.28 -19.22
C CYS A 39 -5.43 -1.76 -20.59
N VAL A 40 -6.55 -1.21 -21.09
CA VAL A 40 -7.08 -1.51 -22.44
C VAL A 40 -6.06 -1.20 -23.52
N ASN A 41 -5.44 -0.02 -23.47
CA ASN A 41 -4.43 0.37 -24.45
C ASN A 41 -3.20 -0.55 -24.40
N GLU A 42 -2.73 -0.91 -23.20
CA GLU A 42 -1.59 -1.83 -23.06
C GLU A 42 -1.94 -3.26 -23.48
N ALA A 43 -3.16 -3.72 -23.26
CA ALA A 43 -3.62 -5.01 -23.79
C ALA A 43 -3.53 -5.06 -25.31
N ILE A 44 -3.92 -3.96 -25.98
CA ILE A 44 -3.83 -3.83 -27.44
C ILE A 44 -2.37 -3.72 -27.90
N ASN A 45 -1.57 -2.89 -27.24
CA ASN A 45 -0.14 -2.70 -27.57
C ASN A 45 0.64 -4.02 -27.48
N HIS A 46 0.38 -4.81 -26.43
CA HIS A 46 1.00 -6.11 -26.23
C HIS A 46 0.35 -7.24 -27.04
N ARG A 47 -0.76 -6.95 -27.76
CA ARG A 47 -1.53 -7.93 -28.53
C ARG A 47 -1.85 -9.16 -27.70
N VAL A 48 -2.36 -8.94 -26.47
CA VAL A 48 -2.73 -10.06 -25.60
C VAL A 48 -3.87 -10.86 -26.20
N ASP A 49 -3.99 -12.12 -25.81
CA ASP A 49 -5.03 -13.01 -26.30
C ASP A 49 -6.35 -12.82 -25.55
N ALA A 50 -6.26 -12.43 -24.28
CA ALA A 50 -7.42 -12.07 -23.48
C ALA A 50 -7.03 -11.12 -22.31
N VAL A 51 -8.05 -10.41 -21.81
CA VAL A 51 -8.01 -9.68 -20.53
C VAL A 51 -8.77 -10.50 -19.49
N VAL A 52 -8.21 -10.64 -18.29
CA VAL A 52 -8.86 -11.34 -17.16
C VAL A 52 -8.98 -10.42 -15.96
N LEU A 53 -10.17 -10.37 -15.34
CA LEU A 53 -10.56 -9.44 -14.29
C LEU A 53 -10.90 -10.22 -13.02
N ALA A 54 -10.12 -10.02 -11.95
CA ALA A 54 -10.16 -10.84 -10.73
C ALA A 54 -11.17 -10.36 -9.66
N GLY A 55 -12.29 -9.77 -10.07
CA GLY A 55 -13.36 -9.30 -9.18
C GLY A 55 -13.17 -7.87 -8.68
N ASP A 56 -14.19 -7.36 -7.99
CA ASP A 56 -14.28 -6.00 -7.50
C ASP A 56 -14.00 -4.95 -8.60
N LEU A 57 -14.64 -5.15 -9.77
CA LEU A 57 -14.57 -4.23 -10.89
C LEU A 57 -15.33 -2.94 -10.60
N VAL A 58 -16.42 -3.04 -9.83
CA VAL A 58 -17.34 -1.95 -9.52
C VAL A 58 -17.43 -1.78 -8.01
N GLU A 59 -17.36 -0.53 -7.53
CA GLU A 59 -17.36 -0.24 -6.08
C GLU A 59 -18.70 -0.59 -5.43
N GLN A 60 -19.83 -0.20 -6.03
CA GLN A 60 -21.16 -0.40 -5.45
C GLN A 60 -22.24 -0.57 -6.53
N ALA A 61 -23.35 -1.19 -6.14
CA ALA A 61 -24.49 -1.42 -7.06
C ALA A 61 -25.09 -0.13 -7.65
N ARG A 62 -25.02 1.00 -6.96
CA ARG A 62 -25.46 2.32 -7.46
C ARG A 62 -24.61 2.85 -8.60
N ASP A 63 -23.38 2.35 -8.75
CA ASP A 63 -22.42 2.79 -9.77
C ASP A 63 -22.66 2.08 -11.12
N PHE A 64 -23.75 1.33 -11.26
CA PHE A 64 -24.09 0.55 -12.45
C PHE A 64 -23.93 1.32 -13.76
N PHE A 65 -24.55 2.48 -13.89
CA PHE A 65 -24.51 3.26 -15.15
C PHE A 65 -23.15 3.87 -15.42
N VAL A 66 -22.42 4.27 -14.37
CA VAL A 66 -21.04 4.77 -14.50
C VAL A 66 -20.15 3.64 -14.99
N ALA A 67 -20.20 2.50 -14.32
CA ALA A 67 -19.41 1.32 -14.68
C ALA A 67 -19.79 0.78 -16.09
N TYR A 68 -21.08 0.78 -16.43
CA TYR A 68 -21.54 0.40 -17.77
C TYR A 68 -20.87 1.22 -18.86
N GLY A 69 -20.89 2.55 -18.73
CA GLY A 69 -20.28 3.44 -19.73
C GLY A 69 -18.76 3.27 -19.84
N GLN A 70 -18.09 3.12 -18.69
CA GLN A 70 -16.63 2.95 -18.61
C GLN A 70 -16.18 1.61 -19.17
N LEU A 71 -16.83 0.51 -18.76
CA LEU A 71 -16.53 -0.83 -19.26
C LEU A 71 -16.81 -0.97 -20.73
N LYS A 72 -17.98 -0.50 -21.20
CA LYS A 72 -18.41 -0.63 -22.60
C LYS A 72 -17.36 -0.10 -23.57
N GLY A 73 -16.89 1.13 -23.36
CA GLY A 73 -15.90 1.74 -24.26
C GLY A 73 -14.58 0.99 -24.31
N GLY A 74 -14.14 0.40 -23.20
CA GLY A 74 -12.93 -0.45 -23.14
C GLY A 74 -13.14 -1.80 -23.80
N LEU A 75 -14.27 -2.47 -23.53
CA LEU A 75 -14.62 -3.78 -24.11
C LEU A 75 -14.77 -3.73 -25.64
N GLU A 76 -15.41 -2.68 -26.17
CA GLU A 76 -15.54 -2.47 -27.62
C GLU A 76 -14.18 -2.32 -28.31
N LYS A 77 -13.24 -1.58 -27.68
CA LYS A 77 -11.88 -1.46 -28.19
C LYS A 77 -11.12 -2.78 -28.17
N LEU A 78 -11.24 -3.55 -27.08
CA LEU A 78 -10.62 -4.88 -26.95
C LEU A 78 -11.19 -5.83 -28.00
N ALA A 79 -12.50 -5.90 -28.15
CA ALA A 79 -13.16 -6.73 -29.14
C ALA A 79 -12.77 -6.36 -30.58
N THR A 80 -12.65 -5.07 -30.90
CA THR A 80 -12.18 -4.60 -32.21
C THR A 80 -10.74 -5.07 -32.47
N ALA A 81 -9.92 -5.22 -31.43
CA ALA A 81 -8.58 -5.77 -31.53
C ALA A 81 -8.54 -7.33 -31.48
N GLY A 82 -9.70 -8.00 -31.41
CA GLY A 82 -9.79 -9.45 -31.30
C GLY A 82 -9.43 -10.02 -29.94
N ILE A 83 -9.51 -9.22 -28.87
CA ILE A 83 -9.15 -9.57 -27.51
C ILE A 83 -10.42 -9.87 -26.70
N GLU A 84 -10.53 -11.08 -26.19
CA GLU A 84 -11.65 -11.51 -25.33
C GLU A 84 -11.47 -11.01 -23.89
N THR A 85 -12.57 -10.83 -23.15
CA THR A 85 -12.53 -10.39 -21.75
C THR A 85 -13.31 -11.34 -20.86
N TYR A 86 -12.67 -11.83 -19.82
CA TYR A 86 -13.23 -12.73 -18.81
C TYR A 86 -13.15 -12.09 -17.42
N ALA A 87 -14.18 -12.31 -16.61
CA ALA A 87 -14.22 -11.78 -15.25
C ALA A 87 -14.74 -12.80 -14.25
N VAL A 88 -14.40 -12.64 -12.99
CA VAL A 88 -15.13 -13.20 -11.86
C VAL A 88 -15.71 -12.07 -11.02
N ALA A 89 -16.81 -12.29 -10.31
CA ALA A 89 -17.36 -11.32 -9.37
C ALA A 89 -16.68 -11.43 -8.00
N GLY A 90 -16.37 -10.29 -7.40
CA GLY A 90 -15.93 -10.17 -6.01
C GLY A 90 -17.10 -9.88 -5.06
N ASN A 91 -16.78 -9.47 -3.82
CA ASN A 91 -17.78 -9.18 -2.81
C ASN A 91 -18.46 -7.82 -3.01
N HIS A 92 -17.80 -6.83 -3.62
CA HIS A 92 -18.38 -5.50 -3.91
C HIS A 92 -19.36 -5.55 -5.09
N ASP A 93 -19.07 -6.31 -6.11
CA ASP A 93 -19.78 -6.27 -7.38
C ASP A 93 -20.67 -7.49 -7.68
N VAL A 94 -20.81 -8.42 -6.72
CA VAL A 94 -21.64 -9.62 -6.86
C VAL A 94 -23.07 -9.34 -7.33
N HIS A 95 -23.68 -8.22 -6.97
CA HIS A 95 -25.03 -7.86 -7.37
C HIS A 95 -25.09 -7.01 -8.67
N VAL A 96 -23.97 -6.43 -9.07
CA VAL A 96 -23.91 -5.52 -10.22
C VAL A 96 -23.22 -6.13 -11.42
N LEU A 97 -22.12 -6.86 -11.22
CA LEU A 97 -21.35 -7.43 -12.33
C LEU A 97 -22.11 -8.47 -13.18
N PRO A 98 -22.94 -9.37 -12.60
CA PRO A 98 -23.76 -10.28 -13.42
C PRO A 98 -24.76 -9.54 -14.31
N ARG A 99 -25.33 -8.42 -13.85
CA ARG A 99 -26.24 -7.58 -14.64
C ARG A 99 -25.48 -6.82 -15.73
N LEU A 100 -24.28 -6.31 -15.42
CA LEU A 100 -23.42 -5.68 -16.42
C LEU A 100 -23.01 -6.67 -17.51
N ALA A 101 -22.62 -7.91 -17.13
CA ALA A 101 -22.23 -8.94 -18.07
C ALA A 101 -23.40 -9.40 -18.98
N ALA A 102 -24.65 -9.27 -18.51
CA ALA A 102 -25.83 -9.56 -19.33
C ALA A 102 -26.12 -8.46 -20.36
N GLU A 103 -25.70 -7.20 -20.10
CA GLU A 103 -25.94 -6.03 -20.96
C GLU A 103 -24.72 -5.67 -21.84
N LEU A 104 -23.52 -6.12 -21.43
CA LEU A 104 -22.28 -5.81 -22.12
C LEU A 104 -21.86 -6.98 -23.00
N GLU A 105 -21.94 -6.81 -24.31
CA GLU A 105 -21.26 -7.70 -25.22
C GLU A 105 -19.76 -7.74 -24.91
N HIS A 106 -19.10 -8.84 -25.18
CA HIS A 106 -17.65 -9.04 -25.02
C HIS A 106 -17.16 -9.12 -23.57
N LEU A 107 -18.03 -9.28 -22.57
CA LEU A 107 -17.67 -9.60 -21.19
C LEU A 107 -18.23 -10.95 -20.78
N THR A 108 -17.37 -11.92 -20.57
CA THR A 108 -17.76 -13.27 -20.10
C THR A 108 -17.53 -13.36 -18.59
N LEU A 109 -18.63 -13.50 -17.82
CA LEU A 109 -18.56 -13.72 -16.37
C LEU A 109 -18.44 -15.23 -16.11
N LEU A 110 -17.34 -15.66 -15.50
CA LEU A 110 -17.08 -17.04 -15.14
C LEU A 110 -17.60 -17.36 -13.74
N GLY A 111 -18.21 -18.52 -13.59
CA GLY A 111 -18.55 -19.11 -12.30
C GLY A 111 -19.67 -18.40 -11.55
N ALA A 112 -20.58 -17.75 -12.26
CA ALA A 112 -21.73 -17.07 -11.66
C ALA A 112 -22.52 -18.00 -10.73
N GLY A 113 -22.91 -17.49 -9.54
CA GLY A 113 -23.64 -18.25 -8.54
C GLY A 113 -22.80 -19.25 -7.75
N GLY A 114 -21.49 -19.02 -7.64
CA GLY A 114 -20.59 -19.82 -6.78
C GLY A 114 -20.25 -21.20 -7.33
N ARG A 115 -20.05 -21.29 -8.62
CA ARG A 115 -19.65 -22.54 -9.31
C ARG A 115 -18.32 -22.34 -10.01
N TRP A 116 -17.54 -23.39 -10.14
CA TRP A 116 -16.34 -23.37 -10.98
C TRP A 116 -16.74 -23.48 -12.45
N GLU A 117 -16.25 -22.57 -13.27
CA GLU A 117 -16.51 -22.53 -14.71
C GLU A 117 -15.21 -22.31 -15.47
N THR A 118 -15.09 -22.94 -16.64
CA THR A 118 -13.89 -22.88 -17.47
C THR A 118 -14.15 -22.21 -18.80
N ALA A 119 -13.13 -21.48 -19.28
CA ALA A 119 -13.06 -20.99 -20.64
C ALA A 119 -11.73 -21.41 -21.28
N ARG A 120 -11.75 -21.63 -22.59
CA ARG A 120 -10.56 -21.99 -23.36
C ARG A 120 -10.03 -20.75 -24.08
N ILE A 121 -8.76 -20.41 -23.83
CA ILE A 121 -8.06 -19.32 -24.51
C ILE A 121 -6.84 -19.94 -25.19
N LYS A 122 -6.90 -20.16 -26.50
CA LYS A 122 -5.85 -20.85 -27.27
C LYS A 122 -5.45 -22.20 -26.65
N ASP A 123 -4.23 -22.28 -26.11
CA ASP A 123 -3.61 -23.49 -25.54
C ASP A 123 -3.75 -23.58 -24.01
N ILE A 124 -4.39 -22.61 -23.37
CA ILE A 124 -4.65 -22.61 -21.92
C ILE A 124 -6.13 -22.82 -21.58
N GLU A 125 -6.37 -23.23 -20.35
CA GLU A 125 -7.68 -23.23 -19.70
C GLU A 125 -7.68 -22.19 -18.58
N LEU A 126 -8.58 -21.22 -18.67
CA LEU A 126 -8.92 -20.31 -17.58
C LEU A 126 -10.04 -20.93 -16.77
N ILE A 127 -9.91 -20.99 -15.44
CA ILE A 127 -10.96 -21.46 -14.53
C ILE A 127 -11.27 -20.38 -13.51
N GLY A 128 -12.54 -19.99 -13.37
CA GLY A 128 -12.98 -18.92 -12.50
C GLY A 128 -14.12 -19.32 -11.59
N TRP A 129 -14.22 -18.63 -10.46
CA TRP A 129 -15.30 -18.74 -9.50
C TRP A 129 -15.74 -17.35 -9.04
N SER A 130 -17.02 -17.03 -9.16
CA SER A 130 -17.61 -15.76 -8.78
C SER A 130 -18.39 -15.89 -7.48
N PHE A 131 -18.33 -14.84 -6.65
CA PHE A 131 -19.15 -14.74 -5.45
C PHE A 131 -20.64 -14.93 -5.77
N PRO A 132 -21.37 -15.81 -5.05
CA PRO A 132 -22.83 -15.95 -5.17
C PRO A 132 -23.58 -14.89 -4.37
N GLN A 133 -22.96 -14.31 -3.36
CA GLN A 133 -23.46 -13.30 -2.45
C GLN A 133 -22.31 -12.52 -1.81
N ALA A 134 -22.58 -11.34 -1.22
CA ALA A 134 -21.53 -10.46 -0.69
C ALA A 134 -20.67 -11.09 0.43
N GLU A 135 -21.24 -12.02 1.20
CA GLU A 135 -20.52 -12.76 2.25
C GLU A 135 -20.48 -14.26 1.92
N VAL A 136 -19.29 -14.81 1.80
CA VAL A 136 -19.02 -16.24 1.61
C VAL A 136 -18.06 -16.72 2.69
N ARG A 137 -18.51 -17.59 3.57
CA ARG A 137 -17.74 -18.08 4.73
C ARG A 137 -17.12 -19.45 4.56
N HIS A 138 -17.42 -20.14 3.45
CA HIS A 138 -16.84 -21.41 3.11
C HIS A 138 -15.68 -21.26 2.11
N ASN A 139 -14.79 -22.24 2.12
CA ASN A 139 -13.68 -22.30 1.19
C ASN A 139 -14.19 -22.78 -0.19
N PRO A 140 -14.15 -21.95 -1.25
CA PRO A 140 -14.59 -22.35 -2.57
C PRO A 140 -13.74 -23.47 -3.18
N LEU A 141 -12.50 -23.67 -2.72
CA LEU A 141 -11.63 -24.75 -3.20
C LEU A 141 -12.06 -26.13 -2.73
N ALA A 142 -13.01 -26.25 -1.78
CA ALA A 142 -13.59 -27.53 -1.38
C ALA A 142 -14.24 -28.27 -2.56
N ASP A 143 -14.86 -27.53 -3.47
CA ASP A 143 -15.54 -28.05 -4.66
C ASP A 143 -14.72 -27.83 -5.96
N PHE A 144 -13.42 -27.52 -5.83
CA PHE A 144 -12.56 -27.29 -6.98
C PHE A 144 -12.41 -28.57 -7.83
N PRO A 145 -12.62 -28.51 -9.17
CA PRO A 145 -12.47 -29.65 -10.06
C PRO A 145 -10.99 -30.03 -10.22
N ASN A 146 -10.44 -30.69 -9.22
CA ASN A 146 -9.02 -31.00 -9.08
C ASN A 146 -8.60 -32.25 -9.90
N HIS A 147 -8.73 -32.18 -11.22
CA HIS A 147 -8.23 -33.21 -12.15
C HIS A 147 -7.05 -32.68 -12.97
N ARG A 148 -6.11 -33.55 -13.24
CA ARG A 148 -4.92 -33.21 -14.03
C ARG A 148 -5.29 -32.92 -15.48
N LEU A 149 -4.76 -31.83 -16.03
CA LEU A 149 -4.86 -31.48 -17.43
C LEU A 149 -3.49 -31.58 -18.11
N GLU A 150 -3.50 -31.88 -19.42
CA GLU A 150 -2.28 -31.83 -20.24
C GLU A 150 -1.86 -30.41 -20.62
N ARG A 151 -2.73 -29.42 -20.36
CA ARG A 151 -2.54 -28.02 -20.71
C ARG A 151 -2.34 -27.15 -19.46
N VAL A 152 -1.79 -25.95 -19.65
CA VAL A 152 -1.71 -24.92 -18.62
C VAL A 152 -3.12 -24.52 -18.19
N ARG A 153 -3.40 -24.59 -16.90
CA ARG A 153 -4.62 -24.07 -16.29
C ARG A 153 -4.28 -22.88 -15.41
N ILE A 154 -5.00 -21.77 -15.58
CA ILE A 154 -4.88 -20.56 -14.76
C ILE A 154 -6.15 -20.39 -13.97
N GLY A 155 -6.05 -20.28 -12.64
CA GLY A 155 -7.17 -20.03 -11.74
C GLY A 155 -7.37 -18.53 -11.54
N LEU A 156 -8.62 -18.09 -11.61
CA LEU A 156 -9.06 -16.72 -11.32
C LEU A 156 -10.04 -16.75 -10.15
N LEU A 157 -9.67 -16.11 -9.04
CA LEU A 157 -10.45 -16.19 -7.80
C LEU A 157 -10.36 -14.88 -7.02
N HIS A 158 -11.49 -14.41 -6.50
CA HIS A 158 -11.54 -13.32 -5.53
C HIS A 158 -11.71 -13.93 -4.13
N CYS A 159 -10.78 -13.70 -3.19
CA CYS A 159 -10.79 -14.43 -1.91
C CYS A 159 -9.89 -13.80 -0.85
N ASP A 160 -10.15 -14.13 0.43
CA ASP A 160 -9.22 -13.90 1.54
C ASP A 160 -8.30 -15.12 1.73
N ARG A 161 -6.99 -14.91 1.55
CA ARG A 161 -5.98 -15.94 1.75
C ARG A 161 -5.44 -15.92 3.18
N ASP A 162 -5.41 -17.09 3.83
CA ASP A 162 -4.88 -17.33 5.18
C ASP A 162 -5.56 -16.49 6.30
N GLN A 163 -6.82 -16.07 6.07
CA GLN A 163 -7.65 -15.36 7.03
C GLN A 163 -8.75 -16.28 7.55
N SER A 164 -8.46 -17.05 8.59
CA SER A 164 -9.45 -17.93 9.21
C SER A 164 -10.61 -17.11 9.79
N GLY A 165 -11.85 -17.51 9.43
CA GLY A 165 -13.07 -16.81 9.87
C GLY A 165 -13.46 -15.58 9.03
N SER A 166 -12.75 -15.30 7.94
CA SER A 166 -13.17 -14.29 6.97
C SER A 166 -14.56 -14.58 6.40
N ARG A 167 -15.22 -13.51 5.96
CA ARG A 167 -16.51 -13.54 5.25
C ARG A 167 -16.36 -13.47 3.73
N HIS A 168 -15.13 -13.45 3.22
CA HIS A 168 -14.84 -13.21 1.81
C HIS A 168 -14.09 -14.40 1.20
N ALA A 169 -14.79 -15.55 1.09
CA ALA A 169 -14.28 -16.79 0.49
C ALA A 169 -12.90 -17.19 1.05
N PRO A 170 -12.78 -17.53 2.34
CA PRO A 170 -11.50 -17.86 2.97
C PRO A 170 -10.88 -19.10 2.33
N VAL A 171 -9.62 -18.99 1.88
CA VAL A 171 -8.80 -20.07 1.35
C VAL A 171 -7.45 -20.11 2.05
N SER A 172 -6.83 -21.28 2.14
CA SER A 172 -5.46 -21.36 2.65
C SER A 172 -4.44 -21.37 1.50
N SER A 173 -3.23 -20.87 1.77
CA SER A 173 -2.10 -21.03 0.85
C SER A 173 -1.82 -22.49 0.52
N THR A 174 -2.08 -23.40 1.47
CA THR A 174 -1.94 -24.84 1.27
C THR A 174 -2.97 -25.38 0.24
N ASP A 175 -4.24 -24.94 0.34
CA ASP A 175 -5.28 -25.35 -0.62
C ASP A 175 -4.98 -24.85 -2.03
N LEU A 176 -4.56 -23.58 -2.15
CA LEU A 176 -4.13 -23.00 -3.43
C LEU A 176 -2.94 -23.76 -4.03
N ALA A 177 -1.97 -24.16 -3.21
CA ALA A 177 -0.83 -24.93 -3.65
C ALA A 177 -1.20 -26.36 -4.08
N ALA A 178 -2.18 -26.98 -3.43
CA ALA A 178 -2.64 -28.34 -3.73
C ALA A 178 -3.50 -28.43 -5.00
N ALA A 179 -4.16 -27.34 -5.39
CA ALA A 179 -4.99 -27.30 -6.58
C ALA A 179 -4.18 -27.52 -7.89
N GLN A 180 -4.77 -28.25 -8.84
CA GLN A 180 -4.12 -28.57 -10.12
C GLN A 180 -4.25 -27.40 -11.11
N VAL A 181 -3.54 -26.30 -10.83
CA VAL A 181 -3.41 -25.12 -11.70
C VAL A 181 -1.94 -24.73 -11.83
N SER A 182 -1.59 -24.03 -12.89
CA SER A 182 -0.24 -23.53 -13.15
C SER A 182 0.00 -22.15 -12.53
N ALA A 183 -1.07 -21.38 -12.29
CA ALA A 183 -1.03 -20.09 -11.62
C ALA A 183 -2.38 -19.77 -10.98
N TRP A 184 -2.36 -18.99 -9.88
CA TRP A 184 -3.53 -18.36 -9.29
C TRP A 184 -3.44 -16.86 -9.39
N LEU A 185 -4.42 -16.22 -10.00
CA LEU A 185 -4.58 -14.78 -10.11
C LEU A 185 -5.69 -14.37 -9.14
N LEU A 186 -5.30 -13.77 -8.02
CA LEU A 186 -6.21 -13.48 -6.91
C LEU A 186 -6.59 -11.99 -6.87
N GLY A 187 -7.87 -11.69 -6.61
CA GLY A 187 -8.39 -10.37 -6.24
C GLY A 187 -8.73 -10.29 -4.75
N HIS A 188 -9.16 -9.13 -4.26
CA HIS A 188 -9.60 -8.76 -2.92
C HIS A 188 -8.59 -7.92 -2.14
N ILE A 189 -7.32 -8.24 -2.15
CA ILE A 189 -6.30 -7.45 -1.47
C ILE A 189 -5.64 -6.49 -2.46
N HIS A 190 -5.78 -5.19 -2.17
CA HIS A 190 -5.28 -4.14 -3.06
C HIS A 190 -3.75 -4.07 -3.14
N GLN A 191 -3.02 -4.62 -2.16
CA GLN A 191 -1.56 -4.75 -2.23
C GLN A 191 -1.18 -5.94 -3.10
N PRO A 192 -0.43 -5.75 -4.21
CA PRO A 192 0.02 -6.87 -5.03
C PRO A 192 1.05 -7.73 -4.31
N ASP A 193 1.00 -9.03 -4.56
CA ASP A 193 2.06 -9.96 -4.18
C ASP A 193 3.22 -9.93 -5.20
N ASP A 194 4.32 -10.60 -4.89
CA ASP A 194 5.35 -10.95 -5.85
C ASP A 194 4.93 -12.22 -6.61
N LEU A 195 4.64 -12.08 -7.89
CA LEU A 195 4.27 -13.18 -8.79
C LEU A 195 5.46 -13.72 -9.60
N GLY A 196 6.70 -13.40 -9.23
CA GLY A 196 7.92 -13.74 -9.96
C GLY A 196 8.39 -15.21 -9.86
N GLY A 197 7.65 -16.10 -9.21
CA GLY A 197 8.02 -17.50 -9.03
C GLY A 197 7.73 -18.40 -10.26
N GLU A 198 8.18 -19.65 -10.20
CA GLU A 198 7.90 -20.66 -11.24
C GLU A 198 6.40 -20.99 -11.38
N ARG A 199 5.65 -20.81 -10.31
CA ARG A 199 4.20 -20.93 -10.22
C ARG A 199 3.62 -19.68 -9.56
N PRO A 200 3.22 -18.68 -10.34
CA PRO A 200 2.62 -17.46 -9.81
C PRO A 200 1.34 -17.77 -8.99
N ILE A 201 1.34 -17.46 -7.70
CA ILE A 201 0.18 -17.60 -6.81
C ILE A 201 0.11 -16.34 -5.95
N GLY A 202 -0.86 -15.47 -6.19
CA GLY A 202 -0.99 -14.28 -5.36
C GLY A 202 -1.99 -13.26 -5.86
N TYR A 203 -2.10 -12.20 -5.06
CA TYR A 203 -2.95 -11.07 -5.33
C TYR A 203 -2.38 -10.20 -6.44
N LEU A 204 -3.23 -9.82 -7.38
CA LEU A 204 -2.88 -8.89 -8.46
C LEU A 204 -2.73 -7.46 -7.93
N GLY A 205 -3.44 -7.14 -6.85
CA GLY A 205 -3.55 -5.79 -6.31
C GLY A 205 -4.44 -4.87 -7.15
N SER A 206 -4.69 -3.66 -6.64
CA SER A 206 -5.49 -2.66 -7.37
C SER A 206 -4.70 -2.01 -8.50
N VAL A 207 -5.38 -1.64 -9.59
CA VAL A 207 -4.75 -0.99 -10.76
C VAL A 207 -4.43 0.48 -10.53
N SER A 208 -5.02 1.11 -9.52
CA SER A 208 -4.78 2.50 -9.11
C SER A 208 -4.85 2.61 -7.60
N ALA A 209 -4.15 3.57 -7.03
CA ALA A 209 -4.26 3.85 -5.61
C ALA A 209 -5.59 4.56 -5.32
N LEU A 210 -6.43 3.96 -4.49
CA LEU A 210 -7.71 4.51 -4.05
C LEU A 210 -7.60 5.22 -2.69
N ARG A 211 -6.57 4.88 -1.92
CA ARG A 211 -6.22 5.47 -0.62
C ARG A 211 -4.73 5.77 -0.56
N ALA A 212 -4.36 6.79 0.19
CA ALA A 212 -2.96 7.17 0.36
C ALA A 212 -2.08 6.09 1.04
N SER A 213 -2.70 5.16 1.78
CA SER A 213 -2.00 4.01 2.38
C SER A 213 -1.63 2.93 1.35
N GLU A 214 -2.22 2.96 0.16
CA GLU A 214 -1.93 2.01 -0.91
C GLU A 214 -0.68 2.45 -1.69
N THR A 215 0.45 2.40 -1.04
CA THR A 215 1.75 2.81 -1.59
C THR A 215 2.36 1.76 -2.52
N GLY A 216 3.33 2.16 -3.34
CA GLY A 216 4.13 1.25 -4.16
C GLY A 216 3.53 0.93 -5.53
N HIS A 217 3.91 -0.22 -6.06
CA HIS A 217 3.59 -0.62 -7.43
C HIS A 217 2.09 -0.87 -7.62
N ARG A 218 1.51 -0.32 -8.71
CA ARG A 218 0.09 -0.46 -9.08
C ARG A 218 -0.03 -0.57 -10.59
N GLY A 219 -0.93 -1.45 -11.01
CA GLY A 219 -1.21 -1.70 -12.42
C GLY A 219 -1.49 -3.17 -12.71
N PRO A 220 -1.83 -3.52 -13.95
CA PRO A 220 -2.13 -4.87 -14.36
C PRO A 220 -0.88 -5.74 -14.45
N TRP A 221 -1.09 -7.04 -14.61
CA TRP A 221 -0.03 -8.03 -14.82
C TRP A 221 -0.10 -8.61 -16.22
N LEU A 222 1.02 -8.65 -16.90
CA LEU A 222 1.18 -9.37 -18.15
C LEU A 222 1.58 -10.82 -17.83
N ILE A 223 0.70 -11.75 -18.14
CA ILE A 223 0.87 -13.19 -17.90
C ILE A 223 1.20 -13.88 -19.20
N ARG A 224 2.39 -14.47 -19.29
CA ARG A 224 2.84 -15.20 -20.48
C ARG A 224 2.95 -16.69 -20.18
N THR A 225 2.44 -17.50 -21.08
CA THR A 225 2.58 -18.97 -20.98
C THR A 225 3.41 -19.48 -22.12
N GLU A 226 4.50 -20.16 -21.82
CA GLU A 226 5.37 -20.76 -22.80
C GLU A 226 5.89 -22.10 -22.29
N GLN A 227 5.78 -23.14 -23.12
CA GLN A 227 6.27 -24.50 -22.82
C GLN A 227 5.77 -25.05 -21.44
N GLY A 228 4.52 -24.75 -21.09
CA GLY A 228 3.93 -25.18 -19.82
C GLY A 228 4.30 -24.33 -18.58
N ARG A 229 5.16 -23.32 -18.73
CA ARG A 229 5.54 -22.37 -17.67
C ARG A 229 4.69 -21.11 -17.75
N VAL A 230 4.45 -20.51 -16.61
CA VAL A 230 3.73 -19.22 -16.48
C VAL A 230 4.70 -18.19 -15.94
N GLN A 231 4.78 -17.05 -16.60
CA GLN A 231 5.56 -15.88 -16.16
C GLN A 231 4.64 -14.71 -15.96
N ALA A 232 4.87 -13.93 -14.93
CA ALA A 232 4.10 -12.72 -14.59
C ALA A 232 5.01 -11.50 -14.50
N GLU A 233 4.60 -10.40 -15.13
CA GLU A 233 5.30 -9.12 -15.12
C GLU A 233 4.29 -8.01 -14.83
N GLN A 234 4.52 -7.19 -13.80
CA GLN A 234 3.64 -6.07 -13.47
C GLN A 234 3.93 -4.86 -14.35
N LEU A 235 2.91 -4.34 -15.00
CA LEU A 235 2.99 -3.08 -15.75
C LEU A 235 2.56 -1.91 -14.84
N LEU A 236 3.41 -0.90 -14.70
CA LEU A 236 3.16 0.23 -13.81
C LEU A 236 2.36 1.30 -14.53
N LEU A 237 1.02 1.22 -14.49
CA LEU A 237 0.10 2.06 -15.27
C LEU A 237 -0.80 2.98 -14.43
N ALA A 238 -0.70 2.95 -13.11
CA ALA A 238 -1.56 3.75 -12.24
C ALA A 238 -1.44 5.25 -12.54
N PRO A 239 -2.56 5.96 -12.78
CA PRO A 239 -2.54 7.41 -12.98
C PRO A 239 -2.19 8.18 -11.70
N LEU A 240 -2.56 7.67 -10.53
CA LEU A 240 -2.18 8.17 -9.21
C LEU A 240 -1.36 7.12 -8.47
N ARG A 241 -0.26 7.55 -7.90
CA ARG A 241 0.59 6.71 -7.04
C ARG A 241 0.92 7.40 -5.73
N PHE A 242 1.09 6.60 -4.70
CA PHE A 242 1.67 7.04 -3.43
C PHE A 242 2.96 6.27 -3.18
N GLU A 243 4.01 6.99 -2.79
CA GLU A 243 5.32 6.41 -2.45
C GLU A 243 5.69 6.79 -1.01
N ALA A 244 6.13 5.80 -0.23
CA ALA A 244 6.60 6.01 1.13
C ALA A 244 8.13 6.05 1.15
N HIS A 245 8.70 7.08 1.77
CA HIS A 245 10.15 7.28 1.86
C HIS A 245 10.57 7.72 3.23
N THR A 246 11.70 7.19 3.70
CA THR A 246 12.41 7.72 4.86
C THR A 246 13.52 8.64 4.38
N LEU A 247 13.51 9.90 4.82
CA LEU A 247 14.54 10.89 4.54
C LEU A 247 15.42 11.06 5.78
N ASP A 248 16.68 10.64 5.67
CA ASP A 248 17.67 10.92 6.68
C ASP A 248 18.15 12.38 6.54
N LEU A 249 17.89 13.17 7.56
CA LEU A 249 18.26 14.59 7.66
C LEU A 249 19.50 14.83 8.52
N THR A 250 20.21 13.77 8.90
CA THR A 250 21.49 13.89 9.62
C THR A 250 22.47 14.81 8.87
N GLY A 251 23.02 15.78 9.57
CA GLY A 251 23.96 16.75 8.98
C GLY A 251 23.31 17.88 8.17
N LEU A 252 21.99 17.95 8.06
CA LEU A 252 21.32 19.12 7.49
C LEU A 252 21.49 20.31 8.44
N LYS A 253 22.09 21.39 7.94
CA LYS A 253 22.51 22.53 8.77
C LYS A 253 21.43 23.62 8.91
N ARG A 254 20.44 23.65 8.00
CA ARG A 254 19.39 24.67 7.92
C ARG A 254 18.06 24.05 7.50
N ALA A 255 16.98 24.48 8.12
CA ALA A 255 15.65 23.95 7.87
C ALA A 255 15.12 24.27 6.45
N ASP A 256 15.55 25.38 5.84
CA ASP A 256 15.22 25.75 4.45
C ASP A 256 15.73 24.72 3.41
N GLY A 257 16.70 23.88 3.79
CA GLY A 257 17.16 22.76 2.98
C GLY A 257 16.17 21.58 2.88
N LEU A 258 15.12 21.51 3.70
CA LEU A 258 14.15 20.41 3.72
C LEU A 258 13.42 20.28 2.37
N GLY A 259 12.96 21.41 1.80
CA GLY A 259 12.30 21.41 0.49
C GLY A 259 13.16 20.81 -0.61
N ALA A 260 14.45 21.14 -0.65
CA ALA A 260 15.39 20.57 -1.63
C ALA A 260 15.54 19.04 -1.48
N ARG A 261 15.56 18.52 -0.25
CA ARG A 261 15.60 17.07 0.02
C ARG A 261 14.33 16.37 -0.46
N ILE A 262 13.17 16.99 -0.27
CA ILE A 262 11.88 16.45 -0.74
C ILE A 262 11.83 16.44 -2.29
N LEU A 263 12.26 17.53 -2.94
CA LEU A 263 12.36 17.59 -4.40
C LEU A 263 13.31 16.52 -4.95
N GLU A 264 14.45 16.31 -4.33
CA GLU A 264 15.39 15.26 -4.71
C GLU A 264 14.77 13.86 -4.57
N CYS A 265 14.01 13.63 -3.50
CA CYS A 265 13.27 12.40 -3.27
C CYS A 265 12.23 12.16 -4.38
N ALA A 266 11.43 13.16 -4.74
CA ALA A 266 10.47 13.08 -5.84
C ALA A 266 11.15 12.73 -7.17
N ARG A 267 12.23 13.41 -7.52
CA ARG A 267 13.00 13.15 -8.75
C ARG A 267 13.55 11.74 -8.81
N LYS A 268 14.10 11.23 -7.70
CA LYS A 268 14.61 9.85 -7.62
C LYS A 268 13.48 8.83 -7.78
N SER A 269 12.30 9.11 -7.21
CA SER A 269 11.11 8.27 -7.38
C SER A 269 10.66 8.24 -8.83
N LEU A 270 10.49 9.39 -9.46
CA LEU A 270 10.10 9.48 -10.88
C LEU A 270 11.10 8.81 -11.81
N LEU A 271 12.39 8.95 -11.56
CA LEU A 271 13.43 8.27 -12.34
C LEU A 271 13.34 6.74 -12.21
N ARG A 272 13.00 6.21 -11.04
CA ARG A 272 12.77 4.76 -10.88
C ARG A 272 11.51 4.31 -11.62
N LEU A 273 10.43 5.09 -11.52
CA LEU A 273 9.17 4.79 -12.18
C LEU A 273 9.28 4.81 -13.71
N SER A 274 10.01 5.75 -14.28
CA SER A 274 10.22 5.84 -15.73
C SER A 274 10.95 4.63 -16.33
N ARG A 275 11.69 3.89 -15.53
CA ARG A 275 12.36 2.65 -15.97
C ARG A 275 11.44 1.43 -15.97
N GLY A 276 10.36 1.44 -15.18
CA GLY A 276 9.46 0.32 -15.00
C GLY A 276 8.13 0.45 -15.74
N GLY A 277 7.90 1.54 -16.51
CA GLY A 277 6.66 1.73 -17.22
C GLY A 277 6.29 3.18 -17.46
N GLN A 278 4.99 3.46 -17.54
CA GLN A 278 4.46 4.81 -17.75
C GLN A 278 4.51 5.60 -16.43
N LEU A 279 4.96 6.87 -16.50
CA LEU A 279 4.86 7.77 -15.36
C LEU A 279 3.39 8.00 -14.97
N PRO A 280 3.10 8.14 -13.66
CA PRO A 280 1.78 8.54 -13.20
C PRO A 280 1.49 10.00 -13.57
N ASP A 281 0.23 10.41 -13.57
CA ASP A 281 -0.16 11.81 -13.72
C ASP A 281 0.04 12.57 -12.39
N ALA A 282 -0.12 11.86 -11.25
CA ALA A 282 0.13 12.42 -9.93
C ALA A 282 0.88 11.45 -9.01
N LEU A 283 1.77 12.02 -8.16
CA LEU A 283 2.60 11.30 -7.18
C LEU A 283 2.44 11.93 -5.80
N GLY A 284 1.82 11.22 -4.87
CA GLY A 284 1.74 11.58 -3.46
C GLY A 284 2.93 11.00 -2.67
N LEU A 285 3.63 11.83 -1.93
CA LEU A 285 4.76 11.44 -1.09
C LEU A 285 4.34 11.31 0.37
N ARG A 286 4.60 10.15 0.96
CA ARG A 286 4.47 9.87 2.38
C ARG A 286 5.88 9.79 2.98
N LEU A 287 6.25 10.78 3.75
CA LEU A 287 7.62 10.99 4.19
C LEU A 287 7.76 10.68 5.68
N THR A 288 8.80 9.95 6.05
CA THR A 288 9.28 9.84 7.43
C THR A 288 10.60 10.59 7.51
N LEU A 289 10.63 11.71 8.22
CA LEU A 289 11.85 12.48 8.46
C LEU A 289 12.59 11.88 9.65
N SER A 290 13.78 11.35 9.41
CA SER A 290 14.60 10.65 10.41
C SER A 290 15.98 11.28 10.57
N GLY A 291 16.75 10.78 11.54
CA GLY A 291 18.13 11.18 11.79
C GLY A 291 18.30 12.07 12.99
N ARG A 292 19.56 12.36 13.32
CA ARG A 292 19.94 13.26 14.43
C ARG A 292 20.26 14.64 13.92
N SER A 293 19.66 15.65 14.53
CA SER A 293 19.82 17.04 14.08
C SER A 293 19.84 18.04 15.25
N ARG A 294 20.76 19.03 15.15
CA ARG A 294 20.81 20.17 16.07
C ARG A 294 19.65 21.15 15.87
N ILE A 295 19.01 21.08 14.69
CA ILE A 295 17.89 21.94 14.29
C ILE A 295 16.58 21.12 14.19
N ALA A 296 16.43 20.07 15.01
CA ALA A 296 15.27 19.19 14.95
C ALA A 296 13.95 19.95 15.13
N SER A 297 13.90 20.97 15.99
CA SER A 297 12.73 21.82 16.20
C SER A 297 12.40 22.68 14.98
N ASP A 298 13.41 23.28 14.34
CA ASP A 298 13.20 24.10 13.13
C ASP A 298 12.73 23.23 11.96
N LEU A 299 13.28 22.00 11.84
CA LEU A 299 12.84 21.03 10.84
C LEU A 299 11.40 20.56 11.06
N ARG A 300 10.98 20.46 12.34
CA ARG A 300 9.59 20.15 12.68
C ARG A 300 8.65 21.27 12.21
N LEU A 301 8.98 22.53 12.54
CA LEU A 301 8.19 23.68 12.09
C LEU A 301 8.13 23.79 10.57
N ALA A 302 9.27 23.62 9.88
CA ALA A 302 9.30 23.62 8.42
C ALA A 302 8.46 22.48 7.80
N ALA A 303 8.43 21.31 8.43
CA ALA A 303 7.59 20.20 7.98
C ALA A 303 6.10 20.50 8.17
N GLU A 304 5.71 21.11 9.29
CA GLU A 304 4.34 21.55 9.57
C GLU A 304 3.88 22.60 8.56
N GLU A 305 4.73 23.59 8.25
CA GLU A 305 4.45 24.60 7.22
C GLU A 305 4.23 23.98 5.84
N LEU A 306 5.04 23.00 5.43
CA LEU A 306 4.89 22.30 4.16
C LEU A 306 3.58 21.50 4.07
N ILE A 307 3.13 20.89 5.17
CA ILE A 307 1.85 20.19 5.23
C ILE A 307 0.69 21.18 5.13
N VAL A 308 0.76 22.31 5.86
CA VAL A 308 -0.28 23.34 5.86
C VAL A 308 -0.37 24.03 4.49
N ASP A 309 0.76 24.31 3.83
CA ASP A 309 0.78 24.85 2.46
C ASP A 309 0.11 23.90 1.47
N GLY A 310 0.40 22.61 1.55
CA GLY A 310 -0.27 21.52 0.85
C GLY A 310 -0.29 21.63 -0.69
N ARG A 311 0.40 22.63 -1.28
CA ARG A 311 0.36 22.87 -2.72
C ARG A 311 1.16 21.82 -3.50
N PRO A 312 0.58 21.30 -4.59
CA PRO A 312 1.31 20.43 -5.50
C PRO A 312 2.33 21.22 -6.32
N TRP A 313 3.37 20.54 -6.76
CA TRP A 313 4.32 21.07 -7.75
C TRP A 313 4.43 20.10 -8.93
N THR A 314 4.97 20.58 -10.06
CA THR A 314 5.17 19.73 -11.24
C THR A 314 6.64 19.37 -11.40
N GLU A 315 6.92 18.08 -11.54
CA GLU A 315 8.25 17.54 -11.83
C GLU A 315 8.14 16.53 -12.98
N GLN A 316 8.87 16.73 -14.07
CA GLN A 316 8.81 15.87 -15.27
C GLN A 316 7.39 15.66 -15.83
N GLY A 317 6.52 16.64 -15.73
CA GLY A 317 5.13 16.55 -16.19
C GLY A 317 4.18 15.84 -15.20
N VAL A 318 4.67 15.39 -14.04
CA VAL A 318 3.89 14.73 -12.98
C VAL A 318 3.54 15.73 -11.89
N HIS A 319 2.29 15.75 -11.44
CA HIS A 319 1.87 16.53 -10.27
C HIS A 319 2.31 15.83 -8.98
N CYS A 320 3.35 16.36 -8.34
CA CYS A 320 3.85 15.84 -7.07
C CYS A 320 3.22 16.60 -5.89
N PHE A 321 2.93 15.91 -4.80
CA PHE A 321 2.42 16.53 -3.57
C PHE A 321 2.84 15.74 -2.34
N ILE A 322 2.80 16.38 -1.18
CA ILE A 322 3.04 15.74 0.11
C ILE A 322 1.69 15.30 0.68
N ASP A 323 1.50 13.98 0.84
CA ASP A 323 0.32 13.42 1.51
C ASP A 323 0.49 13.44 3.03
N LYS A 324 1.68 13.06 3.51
CA LYS A 324 1.96 12.94 4.96
C LYS A 324 3.44 13.14 5.25
N ILE A 325 3.72 13.79 6.38
CA ILE A 325 5.05 13.78 7.00
C ILE A 325 4.94 13.19 8.41
N GLU A 326 5.73 12.18 8.69
CA GLU A 326 5.97 11.63 10.02
C GLU A 326 7.34 12.08 10.51
N LEU A 327 7.40 12.46 11.80
CA LEU A 327 8.62 12.97 12.41
C LEU A 327 9.25 11.91 13.31
N ALA A 328 10.39 11.39 12.88
CA ALA A 328 11.24 10.48 13.64
C ALA A 328 12.64 11.09 13.89
N LEU A 329 12.68 12.42 13.99
CA LEU A 329 13.91 13.17 14.26
C LEU A 329 14.30 13.07 15.73
N GLU A 330 15.57 12.82 15.97
CA GLU A 330 16.19 12.86 17.29
C GLU A 330 17.06 14.13 17.41
N PRO A 331 17.06 14.80 18.57
CA PRO A 331 17.97 15.91 18.79
C PRO A 331 19.42 15.41 18.84
N GLU A 332 20.31 16.08 18.11
CA GLU A 332 21.75 15.87 18.24
C GLU A 332 22.25 16.68 19.44
N ILE A 333 22.43 16.00 20.57
CA ILE A 333 22.83 16.61 21.83
C ILE A 333 24.19 16.04 22.24
N GLU A 334 25.18 16.91 22.49
CA GLU A 334 26.48 16.56 23.05
C GLU A 334 26.32 16.36 24.57
N LEU A 335 25.82 15.17 24.96
CA LEU A 335 25.46 14.86 26.35
C LEU A 335 26.63 15.01 27.31
N GLU A 336 27.82 14.55 26.92
CA GLU A 336 29.03 14.57 27.73
C GLU A 336 29.43 16.00 28.05
N ARG A 337 29.39 16.88 27.06
CA ARG A 337 29.70 18.31 27.24
C ARG A 337 28.64 19.04 28.07
N LEU A 338 27.36 18.67 27.91
CA LEU A 338 26.30 19.26 28.73
C LEU A 338 26.38 18.79 30.17
N ALA A 339 26.74 17.53 30.42
CA ALA A 339 26.85 16.96 31.75
C ALA A 339 27.90 17.65 32.66
N GLU A 340 28.86 18.40 32.07
CA GLU A 340 29.83 19.23 32.79
C GLU A 340 29.22 20.52 33.34
N GLN A 341 28.00 20.90 32.89
CA GLN A 341 27.35 22.14 33.31
C GLN A 341 26.52 21.94 34.58
N ASN A 342 26.63 22.91 35.52
CA ASN A 342 25.84 22.94 36.76
C ASN A 342 24.51 23.68 36.55
N ASP A 343 23.71 23.22 35.60
CA ASP A 343 22.40 23.78 35.28
C ASP A 343 21.37 22.65 35.01
N PRO A 344 20.07 22.93 34.84
CA PRO A 344 19.07 21.89 34.61
C PRO A 344 19.35 21.02 33.37
N CYS A 345 19.97 21.57 32.30
CA CYS A 345 20.36 20.81 31.11
C CYS A 345 21.49 19.82 31.44
N GLY A 346 22.49 20.27 32.23
CA GLY A 346 23.60 19.41 32.65
C GLY A 346 23.15 18.28 33.55
N LEU A 347 22.30 18.56 34.53
CA LEU A 347 21.72 17.53 35.42
C LEU A 347 20.91 16.48 34.63
N LEU A 348 20.13 16.92 33.63
CA LEU A 348 19.36 15.99 32.81
C LEU A 348 20.27 15.19 31.89
N ALA A 349 21.33 15.79 31.33
CA ALA A 349 22.33 15.10 30.53
C ALA A 349 23.06 14.00 31.36
N GLN A 350 23.43 14.26 32.60
CA GLN A 350 24.03 13.28 33.53
C GLN A 350 23.09 12.07 33.72
N ARG A 351 21.79 12.29 33.95
CA ARG A 351 20.81 11.24 34.11
C ARG A 351 20.62 10.41 32.83
N ILE A 352 20.64 11.04 31.65
CA ILE A 352 20.60 10.33 30.38
C ILE A 352 21.83 9.45 30.20
N LEU A 353 23.02 9.97 30.53
CA LEU A 353 24.26 9.18 30.48
C LEU A 353 24.22 8.01 31.46
N ALA A 354 23.69 8.19 32.68
CA ALA A 354 23.49 7.10 33.63
C ALA A 354 22.55 6.02 33.12
N LEU A 355 21.45 6.39 32.46
CA LEU A 355 20.54 5.44 31.79
C LEU A 355 21.24 4.65 30.67
N ARG A 356 22.08 5.32 29.85
CA ARG A 356 22.85 4.68 28.76
C ARG A 356 23.92 3.73 29.26
N ASN A 357 24.59 4.07 30.36
CA ASN A 357 25.62 3.21 30.94
C ASN A 357 25.06 1.88 31.47
N GLY A 358 23.78 1.83 31.79
CA GLY A 358 23.09 0.61 32.20
C GLY A 358 23.57 0.05 33.56
N GLN A 359 24.34 0.79 34.34
CA GLN A 359 24.92 0.36 35.59
C GLN A 359 25.11 1.54 36.56
N GLY A 360 25.14 1.25 37.88
CA GLY A 360 25.42 2.19 38.95
C GLY A 360 24.18 2.71 39.67
N ASP A 361 24.41 3.28 40.86
CA ASP A 361 23.37 3.70 41.81
C ASP A 361 22.35 4.64 41.21
N GLU A 362 22.78 5.56 40.35
CA GLU A 362 21.87 6.54 39.68
C GLU A 362 20.98 5.84 38.65
N HIS A 363 21.50 4.88 37.89
CA HIS A 363 20.72 4.07 36.96
C HIS A 363 19.61 3.30 37.70
N GLU A 364 19.97 2.58 38.75
CA GLU A 364 19.02 1.80 39.55
C GLU A 364 17.96 2.69 40.21
N ARG A 365 18.38 3.85 40.74
CA ARG A 365 17.47 4.82 41.32
C ARG A 365 16.45 5.35 40.31
N LEU A 366 16.87 5.70 39.10
CA LEU A 366 15.99 6.19 38.03
C LEU A 366 14.98 5.13 37.60
N LEU A 367 15.42 3.87 37.46
CA LEU A 367 14.52 2.77 37.09
C LEU A 367 13.52 2.47 38.20
N SER A 368 13.94 2.46 39.48
CA SER A 368 13.06 2.24 40.62
C SER A 368 11.96 3.31 40.70
N GLN A 369 12.33 4.59 40.57
CA GLN A 369 11.37 5.68 40.57
C GLN A 369 10.39 5.62 39.39
N ALA A 370 10.87 5.24 38.22
CA ALA A 370 10.02 5.09 37.05
C ALA A 370 9.06 3.92 37.18
N ARG A 371 9.52 2.80 37.75
CA ARG A 371 8.69 1.62 37.99
C ARG A 371 7.57 1.94 38.99
N GLU A 372 7.89 2.58 40.11
CA GLU A 372 6.88 3.02 41.09
C GLU A 372 5.80 3.92 40.46
N ARG A 373 6.20 4.84 39.58
CA ARG A 373 5.25 5.72 38.86
C ARG A 373 4.42 4.94 37.85
N LEU A 374 5.02 4.03 37.10
CA LEU A 374 4.35 3.19 36.11
C LEU A 374 3.32 2.27 36.79
N ASP A 375 3.69 1.62 37.89
CA ASP A 375 2.81 0.73 38.66
C ASP A 375 1.58 1.51 39.15
N SER A 376 1.78 2.73 39.64
CA SER A 376 0.66 3.61 40.05
C SER A 376 -0.32 3.95 38.94
N VAL A 377 0.13 4.00 37.67
CA VAL A 377 -0.72 4.23 36.49
C VAL A 377 -1.41 2.95 36.04
N ILE A 378 -0.69 1.82 36.03
CA ILE A 378 -1.24 0.53 35.61
C ILE A 378 -2.33 0.03 36.57
N GLU A 379 -2.19 0.34 37.88
CA GLU A 379 -3.20 0.04 38.90
C GLU A 379 -4.51 0.85 38.73
N ALA A 380 -4.50 1.92 37.95
CA ALA A 380 -5.69 2.69 37.67
C ALA A 380 -6.75 1.83 36.94
N ARG A 381 -8.03 2.09 37.26
CA ARG A 381 -9.17 1.25 36.80
C ARG A 381 -9.26 1.12 35.28
N GLU A 382 -8.84 2.15 34.56
CA GLU A 382 -8.87 2.25 33.10
C GLU A 382 -7.85 1.32 32.43
N PHE A 383 -6.79 0.93 33.14
CA PHE A 383 -5.71 0.09 32.62
C PHE A 383 -5.69 -1.32 33.21
N LYS A 384 -6.67 -1.68 34.03
CA LYS A 384 -6.85 -3.04 34.57
C LYS A 384 -7.04 -4.05 33.43
N GLY A 385 -6.03 -4.90 33.20
CA GLY A 385 -6.03 -5.93 32.15
C GLY A 385 -4.89 -5.78 31.14
N LEU A 386 -4.08 -4.73 31.24
CA LEU A 386 -2.83 -4.65 30.47
C LEU A 386 -1.73 -5.44 31.19
N GLU A 387 -1.65 -6.73 30.96
CA GLU A 387 -0.50 -7.57 31.36
C GLU A 387 0.72 -7.25 30.49
N ARG A 388 1.44 -6.18 30.77
CA ARG A 388 2.77 -5.92 30.22
C ARG A 388 3.72 -5.48 31.32
N SER A 389 4.49 -6.43 31.84
CA SER A 389 5.69 -6.10 32.59
C SER A 389 6.75 -5.59 31.61
N LEU A 390 7.10 -4.32 31.65
CA LEU A 390 8.24 -3.78 30.91
C LEU A 390 9.54 -4.31 31.53
N SER A 391 10.47 -4.79 30.69
CA SER A 391 11.82 -5.09 31.14
C SER A 391 12.55 -3.82 31.57
N ASP A 392 13.57 -3.93 32.42
CA ASP A 392 14.41 -2.78 32.84
C ASP A 392 15.06 -2.11 31.63
N ALA A 393 15.44 -2.87 30.61
CA ALA A 393 16.01 -2.36 29.38
C ALA A 393 14.96 -1.53 28.57
N ASP A 394 13.72 -1.99 28.51
CA ASP A 394 12.64 -1.23 27.84
C ASP A 394 12.32 0.03 28.61
N LEU A 395 12.23 -0.05 29.93
CA LEU A 395 11.95 1.08 30.79
C LEU A 395 13.07 2.14 30.68
N ALA A 396 14.35 1.74 30.72
CA ALA A 396 15.49 2.62 30.51
C ALA A 396 15.41 3.33 29.15
N ARG A 397 15.07 2.61 28.08
CA ARG A 397 14.93 3.17 26.73
C ARG A 397 13.80 4.19 26.64
N TYR A 398 12.65 3.95 27.26
CA TYR A 398 11.54 4.91 27.31
C TYR A 398 11.90 6.16 28.13
N LEU A 399 12.56 6.00 29.27
CA LEU A 399 13.03 7.11 30.10
C LEU A 399 14.07 7.95 29.35
N GLU A 400 15.04 7.31 28.70
CA GLU A 400 16.05 8.01 27.89
C GLU A 400 15.38 8.85 26.79
N ARG A 401 14.43 8.26 26.05
CA ARG A 401 13.72 8.97 24.98
C ARG A 401 12.93 10.18 25.51
N ALA A 402 12.22 10.02 26.63
CA ALA A 402 11.48 11.11 27.25
C ALA A 402 12.42 12.21 27.76
N ALA A 403 13.54 11.82 28.36
CA ALA A 403 14.56 12.75 28.86
C ALA A 403 15.24 13.53 27.73
N LEU A 404 15.56 12.89 26.60
CA LEU A 404 16.11 13.56 25.40
C LEU A 404 15.15 14.60 24.83
N ILE A 405 13.85 14.28 24.76
CA ILE A 405 12.83 15.25 24.32
C ILE A 405 12.78 16.45 25.27
N SER A 406 12.76 16.19 26.57
CA SER A 406 12.74 17.25 27.60
C SER A 406 14.00 18.09 27.55
N LEU A 407 15.18 17.48 27.37
CA LEU A 407 16.46 18.17 27.27
C LEU A 407 16.51 19.06 26.02
N ALA A 408 16.02 18.59 24.89
CA ALA A 408 15.92 19.40 23.68
C ALA A 408 15.06 20.65 23.90
N ALA A 409 13.89 20.49 24.53
CA ALA A 409 13.03 21.64 24.88
C ALA A 409 13.69 22.67 25.81
N LEU A 410 14.43 22.18 26.82
CA LEU A 410 15.18 23.06 27.74
C LEU A 410 16.30 23.82 27.02
N ILE A 411 17.04 23.18 26.13
CA ILE A 411 18.08 23.80 25.31
C ILE A 411 17.48 24.89 24.41
N GLU A 412 16.34 24.60 23.78
CA GLU A 412 15.65 25.57 22.94
C GLU A 412 15.17 26.79 23.74
N GLN A 413 14.53 26.58 24.90
CA GLN A 413 14.10 27.64 25.78
C GLN A 413 15.28 28.53 26.20
N ARG A 414 16.42 27.92 26.54
CA ARG A 414 17.65 28.64 26.89
C ARG A 414 18.19 29.51 25.73
N SER A 415 18.06 28.99 24.50
CA SER A 415 18.51 29.69 23.30
C SER A 415 17.65 30.94 23.01
N ARG A 416 16.34 30.82 23.17
CA ARG A 416 15.37 31.93 23.00
C ARG A 416 15.51 33.00 24.08
N SER A 417 15.89 32.65 25.31
CA SER A 417 16.09 33.60 26.41
C SER A 417 17.40 34.37 26.31
N ARG A 418 18.30 34.03 25.39
CA ARG A 418 19.58 34.70 25.15
C ARG A 418 19.58 35.61 23.90
N GLN A 419 18.51 35.61 23.13
CA GLN A 419 18.20 36.56 22.07
C GLN A 419 17.33 37.71 22.61
#